data_01bba8fedec155df4cd8fa91df3503f8
#
_entry.id   01bba8fedec155df4cd8fa91df3503f8
#
_cell.length_a   1.000
_cell.length_b   1.000
_cell.length_c   1.000
_cell.angle_alpha   90.00
_cell.angle_beta   90.00
_cell.angle_gamma   90.00
#
_symmetry.space_group_name_H-M   'P 1'
#
loop_
_entity.id
_entity.type
_entity.pdbx_description
1 polymer ?
#
loop_
_entity_poly.entity_id
_entity_poly.type
_entity_poly.pdbx_seq_one_letter_code
_entity_poly.pdbx_strand_id
1 'polypeptide(L)'
;MKVLCAMSGGVDSSVAAHLLQRDGHEVVGVTMKLWGGASDTGCCSVSDVDDARRVAQQLDIDHLVFNFGDDFDRGVVAPYVQSHADGQTPNPCIECNRTVKFARLAERADALGFDAVATGHHARVGRTGDGRLTLERGADHAKDQSYVVHMLDQAQLARTVFPVGAMSKTEVRAIAAELDLRTAGKPDSQDVCFITSTGGRTAFLGDRIEMRPARVVDAGGTEVGTVPAVEMVTIGQRKGLGLPGGGPKRYVVDVDVAAATVTVGGDTDLERAGERVRDLTWIDQPVEGRVRVQASAHGATQAARVALDADGLDVAWDEPQRRIAPGQSVVFYDLDDRRVLGGGRVVANSR
;
A
#
# COMPACT_ATOMS: atom_id res chain seq x y z
N MET A 1 14.77 24.54 -5.15
CA MET A 1 15.35 23.28 -4.64
C MET A 1 15.70 22.40 -5.85
N LYS A 2 16.69 21.53 -5.70
CA LYS A 2 16.97 20.47 -6.65
C LYS A 2 16.19 19.22 -6.28
N VAL A 3 15.25 18.79 -7.12
CA VAL A 3 14.27 17.75 -6.78
C VAL A 3 14.41 16.55 -7.70
N LEU A 4 14.50 15.36 -7.11
CA LEU A 4 14.47 14.08 -7.83
C LEU A 4 13.01 13.59 -7.90
N CYS A 5 12.40 13.68 -9.09
CA CYS A 5 10.98 13.32 -9.29
C CYS A 5 10.86 11.87 -9.77
N ALA A 6 10.22 11.01 -8.96
CA ALA A 6 9.94 9.64 -9.35
C ALA A 6 8.85 9.57 -10.43
N MET A 7 9.23 9.14 -11.63
CA MET A 7 8.39 9.05 -12.82
C MET A 7 8.12 7.57 -13.15
N SER A 8 6.90 7.13 -12.94
CA SER A 8 6.47 5.74 -13.18
C SER A 8 5.91 5.51 -14.59
N GLY A 9 5.95 6.52 -15.47
CA GLY A 9 5.25 6.46 -16.76
C GLY A 9 3.72 6.60 -16.65
N GLY A 10 3.19 6.95 -15.49
CA GLY A 10 1.78 7.27 -15.25
C GLY A 10 1.50 8.77 -15.29
N VAL A 11 0.21 9.15 -15.43
CA VAL A 11 -0.21 10.55 -15.54
C VAL A 11 0.16 11.41 -14.32
N ASP A 12 -0.01 10.87 -13.10
CA ASP A 12 0.22 11.62 -11.86
C ASP A 12 1.69 12.02 -11.70
N SER A 13 2.61 11.10 -11.95
CA SER A 13 4.04 11.37 -11.88
C SER A 13 4.53 12.30 -13.00
N SER A 14 3.90 12.24 -14.18
CA SER A 14 4.18 13.14 -15.29
C SER A 14 3.79 14.58 -14.97
N VAL A 15 2.60 14.77 -14.43
CA VAL A 15 2.10 16.09 -13.99
C VAL A 15 2.88 16.60 -12.77
N ALA A 16 3.25 15.71 -11.85
CA ALA A 16 4.09 16.09 -10.70
C ALA A 16 5.41 16.72 -11.14
N ALA A 17 6.09 16.16 -12.15
CA ALA A 17 7.32 16.73 -12.69
C ALA A 17 7.09 18.12 -13.29
N HIS A 18 6.02 18.30 -14.08
CA HIS A 18 5.66 19.60 -14.65
C HIS A 18 5.36 20.65 -13.57
N LEU A 19 4.58 20.28 -12.53
CA LEU A 19 4.22 21.22 -11.46
C LEU A 19 5.46 21.71 -10.71
N LEU A 20 6.41 20.82 -10.42
CA LEU A 20 7.67 21.21 -9.78
C LEU A 20 8.49 22.17 -10.64
N GLN A 21 8.57 21.95 -11.95
CA GLN A 21 9.27 22.83 -12.87
C GLN A 21 8.57 24.22 -12.94
N ARG A 22 7.25 24.22 -13.07
CA ARG A 22 6.43 25.44 -13.05
C ARG A 22 6.65 26.26 -11.78
N ASP A 23 6.81 25.58 -10.63
CA ASP A 23 7.02 26.22 -9.32
C ASP A 23 8.50 26.63 -9.10
N GLY A 24 9.35 26.55 -10.14
CA GLY A 24 10.73 27.05 -10.15
C GLY A 24 11.76 26.13 -9.50
N HIS A 25 11.47 24.81 -9.41
CA HIS A 25 12.47 23.85 -8.94
C HIS A 25 13.35 23.36 -10.11
N GLU A 26 14.60 23.01 -9.80
CA GLU A 26 15.46 22.21 -10.68
C GLU A 26 15.02 20.77 -10.57
N VAL A 27 14.44 20.21 -11.64
CA VAL A 27 13.82 18.87 -11.64
C VAL A 27 14.64 17.91 -12.47
N VAL A 28 14.94 16.75 -11.90
CA VAL A 28 15.45 15.59 -12.64
C VAL A 28 14.46 14.45 -12.45
N GLY A 29 14.00 13.88 -13.55
CA GLY A 29 13.14 12.70 -13.55
C GLY A 29 13.92 11.44 -13.21
N VAL A 30 13.33 10.50 -12.53
CA VAL A 30 13.91 9.18 -12.30
C VAL A 30 12.87 8.07 -12.42
N THR A 31 13.17 7.03 -13.18
CA THR A 31 12.41 5.78 -13.16
C THR A 31 13.17 4.72 -12.39
N MET A 32 12.47 4.07 -11.47
CA MET A 32 13.01 2.95 -10.71
C MET A 32 12.68 1.64 -11.43
N LYS A 33 13.67 0.90 -11.87
CA LYS A 33 13.50 -0.47 -12.35
C LYS A 33 13.46 -1.38 -11.12
N LEU A 34 12.27 -1.86 -10.77
CA LEU A 34 12.02 -2.65 -9.55
C LEU A 34 11.96 -4.15 -9.82
N TRP A 35 11.52 -4.57 -10.99
CA TRP A 35 11.31 -5.97 -11.31
C TRP A 35 11.95 -6.32 -12.66
N GLY A 36 12.61 -7.46 -12.74
CA GLY A 36 13.27 -7.96 -13.95
C GLY A 36 12.71 -9.26 -14.49
N GLY A 37 11.57 -9.74 -13.94
CA GLY A 37 10.93 -10.98 -14.39
C GLY A 37 10.14 -10.83 -15.69
N ALA A 38 9.61 -11.93 -16.20
CA ALA A 38 8.84 -12.01 -17.46
C ALA A 38 7.50 -11.25 -17.45
N SER A 39 7.15 -10.58 -16.35
CA SER A 39 5.92 -9.81 -16.21
C SER A 39 6.17 -8.36 -16.63
N ASP A 40 5.86 -8.04 -17.87
CA ASP A 40 5.94 -6.66 -18.40
C ASP A 40 4.72 -5.78 -18.07
N THR A 41 3.98 -6.12 -17.03
CA THR A 41 2.79 -5.35 -16.61
C THR A 41 3.04 -4.75 -15.22
N GLY A 42 3.00 -3.44 -15.13
CA GLY A 42 3.19 -2.70 -13.87
C GLY A 42 4.14 -1.53 -14.05
N CYS A 43 4.33 -0.74 -12.99
CA CYS A 43 5.09 0.52 -12.99
C CYS A 43 6.59 0.40 -13.37
N CYS A 44 7.04 -0.73 -13.91
CA CYS A 44 8.44 -1.01 -14.28
C CYS A 44 8.56 -1.69 -15.64
N SER A 45 7.51 -1.69 -16.46
CA SER A 45 7.60 -2.22 -17.82
C SER A 45 8.51 -1.34 -18.69
N VAL A 46 9.08 -1.91 -19.74
CA VAL A 46 9.92 -1.15 -20.70
C VAL A 46 9.10 0.01 -21.28
N SER A 47 7.81 -0.21 -21.55
CA SER A 47 6.91 0.84 -22.04
C SER A 47 6.71 1.98 -21.03
N ASP A 48 6.66 1.69 -19.74
CA ASP A 48 6.52 2.71 -18.69
C ASP A 48 7.79 3.56 -18.55
N VAL A 49 8.96 2.93 -18.66
CA VAL A 49 10.25 3.64 -18.70
C VAL A 49 10.33 4.56 -19.92
N ASP A 50 9.88 4.07 -21.08
CA ASP A 50 9.86 4.87 -22.32
C ASP A 50 8.86 6.01 -22.25
N ASP A 51 7.69 5.79 -21.64
CA ASP A 51 6.71 6.84 -21.39
C ASP A 51 7.27 7.93 -20.47
N ALA A 52 7.92 7.55 -19.37
CA ALA A 52 8.56 8.49 -18.45
C ALA A 52 9.67 9.29 -19.15
N ARG A 53 10.54 8.62 -19.93
CA ARG A 53 11.62 9.26 -20.70
C ARG A 53 11.09 10.27 -21.70
N ARG A 54 10.03 9.94 -22.46
CA ARG A 54 9.43 10.84 -23.44
C ARG A 54 8.75 12.05 -22.78
N VAL A 55 8.09 11.85 -21.63
CA VAL A 55 7.57 12.97 -20.86
C VAL A 55 8.68 13.88 -20.37
N ALA A 56 9.77 13.31 -19.86
CA ALA A 56 10.93 14.10 -19.42
C ALA A 56 11.56 14.90 -20.58
N GLN A 57 11.68 14.30 -21.77
CA GLN A 57 12.11 15.01 -22.99
C GLN A 57 11.16 16.15 -23.36
N GLN A 58 9.85 15.93 -23.28
CA GLN A 58 8.86 16.96 -23.59
C GLN A 58 8.90 18.11 -22.58
N LEU A 59 9.19 17.83 -21.32
CA LEU A 59 9.37 18.85 -20.28
C LEU A 59 10.76 19.48 -20.25
N ASP A 60 11.67 19.06 -21.13
CA ASP A 60 13.07 19.49 -21.16
C ASP A 60 13.79 19.31 -19.82
N ILE A 61 13.62 18.15 -19.20
CA ILE A 61 14.30 17.74 -17.95
C ILE A 61 15.14 16.49 -18.17
N ASP A 62 16.24 16.38 -17.43
CA ASP A 62 17.05 15.15 -17.39
C ASP A 62 16.25 13.98 -16.82
N HIS A 63 16.55 12.76 -17.30
CA HIS A 63 15.90 11.55 -16.84
C HIS A 63 16.91 10.43 -16.56
N LEU A 64 16.88 9.93 -15.33
CA LEU A 64 17.71 8.82 -14.85
C LEU A 64 16.91 7.53 -14.76
N VAL A 65 17.60 6.40 -14.82
CA VAL A 65 17.02 5.09 -14.52
C VAL A 65 17.88 4.42 -13.45
N PHE A 66 17.29 4.09 -12.30
CA PHE A 66 17.95 3.36 -11.23
C PHE A 66 17.47 1.93 -11.19
N ASN A 67 18.40 0.98 -11.11
CA ASN A 67 18.05 -0.42 -10.90
C ASN A 67 18.00 -0.71 -9.39
N PHE A 68 16.81 -0.96 -8.87
CA PHE A 68 16.56 -1.37 -7.50
C PHE A 68 15.97 -2.79 -7.43
N GLY A 69 16.21 -3.63 -8.45
CA GLY A 69 15.66 -4.99 -8.50
C GLY A 69 15.99 -5.81 -7.25
N ASP A 70 17.25 -5.83 -6.83
CA ASP A 70 17.69 -6.57 -5.65
C ASP A 70 17.12 -5.99 -4.34
N ASP A 71 16.99 -4.65 -4.25
CA ASP A 71 16.38 -3.99 -3.09
C ASP A 71 14.89 -4.29 -3.03
N PHE A 72 14.22 -4.32 -4.17
CA PHE A 72 12.80 -4.65 -4.28
C PHE A 72 12.54 -6.12 -3.94
N ASP A 73 13.36 -7.02 -4.42
CA ASP A 73 13.23 -8.45 -4.09
C ASP A 73 13.36 -8.67 -2.58
N ARG A 74 14.43 -8.14 -1.96
CA ARG A 74 14.67 -8.27 -0.51
C ARG A 74 13.64 -7.56 0.35
N GLY A 75 13.20 -6.36 -0.03
CA GLY A 75 12.35 -5.50 0.79
C GLY A 75 10.85 -5.70 0.57
N VAL A 76 10.45 -6.27 -0.56
CA VAL A 76 9.04 -6.36 -0.95
C VAL A 76 8.65 -7.79 -1.32
N VAL A 77 9.32 -8.39 -2.30
CA VAL A 77 8.91 -9.69 -2.85
C VAL A 77 9.13 -10.82 -1.86
N ALA A 78 10.33 -10.95 -1.30
CA ALA A 78 10.65 -12.01 -0.35
C ALA A 78 9.78 -11.92 0.92
N PRO A 79 9.58 -10.75 1.58
CA PRO A 79 8.62 -10.62 2.68
C PRO A 79 7.17 -10.92 2.29
N TYR A 80 6.75 -10.55 1.08
CA TYR A 80 5.41 -10.85 0.59
C TYR A 80 5.20 -12.36 0.46
N VAL A 81 6.16 -13.07 -0.12
CA VAL A 81 6.13 -14.54 -0.28
C VAL A 81 6.11 -15.22 1.08
N GLN A 82 7.01 -14.81 2.01
CA GLN A 82 7.06 -15.38 3.35
C GLN A 82 5.77 -15.16 4.14
N SER A 83 5.20 -13.95 4.09
CA SER A 83 3.94 -13.66 4.76
C SER A 83 2.80 -14.57 4.29
N HIS A 84 2.73 -14.86 2.99
CA HIS A 84 1.74 -15.82 2.47
C HIS A 84 2.01 -17.24 2.93
N ALA A 85 3.27 -17.67 3.00
CA ALA A 85 3.64 -18.97 3.57
C ALA A 85 3.20 -19.10 5.03
N ASP A 86 3.20 -17.98 5.78
CA ASP A 86 2.76 -17.89 7.18
C ASP A 86 1.25 -17.65 7.32
N GLY A 87 0.47 -17.68 6.23
CA GLY A 87 -0.99 -17.45 6.23
C GLY A 87 -1.41 -15.99 6.48
N GLN A 88 -0.49 -15.06 6.29
CA GLN A 88 -0.77 -13.62 6.39
C GLN A 88 -1.11 -13.03 5.01
N THR A 89 -1.79 -11.89 5.02
CA THR A 89 -2.15 -11.17 3.78
C THR A 89 -1.53 -9.77 3.79
N PRO A 90 -0.25 -9.61 3.40
CA PRO A 90 0.46 -8.34 3.46
C PRO A 90 0.01 -7.38 2.34
N ASN A 91 0.29 -6.07 2.53
CA ASN A 91 0.17 -5.06 1.48
C ASN A 91 1.56 -4.71 0.92
N PRO A 92 1.96 -5.25 -0.24
CA PRO A 92 3.30 -5.03 -0.78
C PRO A 92 3.54 -3.58 -1.25
N CYS A 93 2.49 -2.81 -1.53
CA CYS A 93 2.63 -1.41 -1.95
C CYS A 93 3.14 -0.53 -0.80
N ILE A 94 2.74 -0.80 0.44
CA ILE A 94 3.24 -0.11 1.63
C ILE A 94 4.72 -0.42 1.81
N GLU A 95 5.12 -1.69 1.70
CA GLU A 95 6.52 -2.09 1.83
C GLU A 95 7.39 -1.52 0.69
N CYS A 96 6.87 -1.45 -0.53
CA CYS A 96 7.55 -0.78 -1.64
C CYS A 96 7.77 0.72 -1.36
N ASN A 97 6.76 1.40 -0.84
CA ASN A 97 6.91 2.80 -0.44
C ASN A 97 7.95 2.94 0.69
N ARG A 98 7.85 2.10 1.75
CA ARG A 98 8.76 2.12 2.90
C ARG A 98 10.21 1.87 2.49
N THR A 99 10.49 0.75 1.81
CA THR A 99 11.84 0.24 1.63
C THR A 99 12.53 0.76 0.36
N VAL A 100 11.77 1.05 -0.68
CA VAL A 100 12.36 1.46 -1.97
C VAL A 100 12.12 2.93 -2.27
N LYS A 101 10.86 3.38 -2.32
CA LYS A 101 10.57 4.75 -2.78
C LYS A 101 11.00 5.84 -1.80
N PHE A 102 10.85 5.62 -0.49
CA PHE A 102 11.17 6.62 0.53
C PHE A 102 12.38 6.26 1.41
N ALA A 103 13.05 5.13 1.14
CA ALA A 103 14.35 4.82 1.72
C ALA A 103 15.44 4.82 0.64
N ARG A 104 15.48 3.80 -0.23
CA ARG A 104 16.57 3.64 -1.23
C ARG A 104 16.65 4.79 -2.23
N LEU A 105 15.49 5.30 -2.71
CA LEU A 105 15.50 6.46 -3.60
C LEU A 105 15.97 7.73 -2.87
N ALA A 106 15.58 7.93 -1.62
CA ALA A 106 16.06 9.05 -0.82
C ALA A 106 17.57 9.00 -0.58
N GLU A 107 18.11 7.84 -0.21
CA GLU A 107 19.57 7.63 -0.09
C GLU A 107 20.31 7.96 -1.39
N ARG A 108 19.74 7.58 -2.53
CA ARG A 108 20.31 7.89 -3.85
C ARG A 108 20.23 9.38 -4.17
N ALA A 109 19.12 10.03 -3.80
CA ALA A 109 18.94 11.46 -3.93
C ALA A 109 19.99 12.23 -3.11
N ASP A 110 20.25 11.80 -1.87
CA ASP A 110 21.29 12.36 -0.99
C ASP A 110 22.69 12.25 -1.63
N ALA A 111 23.04 11.06 -2.09
CA ALA A 111 24.34 10.81 -2.71
C ALA A 111 24.59 11.62 -3.99
N LEU A 112 23.51 12.08 -4.66
CA LEU A 112 23.55 12.90 -5.87
C LEU A 112 23.31 14.40 -5.61
N GLY A 113 23.16 14.80 -4.34
CA GLY A 113 23.01 16.19 -3.93
C GLY A 113 21.64 16.80 -4.25
N PHE A 114 20.58 16.00 -4.23
CA PHE A 114 19.20 16.49 -4.31
C PHE A 114 18.68 16.92 -2.93
N ASP A 115 17.91 17.99 -2.90
CA ASP A 115 17.29 18.51 -1.69
C ASP A 115 16.05 17.69 -1.26
N ALA A 116 15.31 17.13 -2.23
CA ALA A 116 14.06 16.42 -1.99
C ALA A 116 13.78 15.35 -3.04
N VAL A 117 12.91 14.41 -2.67
CA VAL A 117 12.29 13.41 -3.56
C VAL A 117 10.83 13.80 -3.75
N ALA A 118 10.35 13.79 -4.99
CA ALA A 118 8.96 13.99 -5.30
C ALA A 118 8.32 12.76 -5.94
N THR A 119 7.03 12.56 -5.69
CA THR A 119 6.25 11.47 -6.29
C THR A 119 4.86 11.94 -6.66
N GLY A 120 4.20 11.21 -7.57
CA GLY A 120 2.81 11.45 -7.96
C GLY A 120 1.76 10.93 -6.98
N HIS A 121 2.06 10.75 -5.68
CA HIS A 121 1.05 10.31 -4.72
C HIS A 121 0.05 11.42 -4.40
N HIS A 122 -1.22 11.05 -4.34
CA HIS A 122 -2.31 11.91 -3.86
C HIS A 122 -2.34 11.92 -2.32
N ALA A 123 -1.38 12.59 -1.71
CA ALA A 123 -1.27 12.87 -0.27
C ALA A 123 -0.71 14.28 -0.11
N ARG A 124 -0.78 14.87 1.08
CA ARG A 124 -0.28 16.22 1.32
C ARG A 124 0.67 16.25 2.51
N VAL A 125 1.71 17.08 2.41
CA VAL A 125 2.55 17.44 3.54
C VAL A 125 2.12 18.83 4.01
N GLY A 126 1.70 18.92 5.28
CA GLY A 126 1.33 20.15 5.94
C GLY A 126 2.27 20.49 7.08
N ARG A 127 1.93 21.54 7.83
CA ARG A 127 2.63 21.95 9.06
C ARG A 127 1.63 22.32 10.15
N THR A 128 1.96 21.97 11.38
CA THR A 128 1.29 22.45 12.58
C THR A 128 1.76 23.87 12.92
N GLY A 129 1.05 24.54 13.81
CA GLY A 129 1.42 25.89 14.26
C GLY A 129 2.78 25.97 14.97
N ASP A 130 3.28 24.88 15.53
CA ASP A 130 4.61 24.74 16.14
C ASP A 130 5.70 24.28 15.13
N GLY A 131 5.33 24.18 13.84
CA GLY A 131 6.27 23.92 12.74
C GLY A 131 6.53 22.44 12.43
N ARG A 132 5.93 21.49 13.14
CA ARG A 132 6.07 20.06 12.85
C ARG A 132 5.34 19.69 11.56
N LEU A 133 5.89 18.74 10.83
CA LEU A 133 5.29 18.29 9.59
C LEU A 133 4.13 17.33 9.85
N THR A 134 3.11 17.42 9.02
CA THR A 134 1.96 16.52 9.02
C THR A 134 1.85 15.81 7.68
N LEU A 135 1.44 14.56 7.71
CA LEU A 135 0.94 13.86 6.54
C LEU A 135 -0.58 13.96 6.54
N GLU A 136 -1.15 14.45 5.45
CA GLU A 136 -2.59 14.68 5.34
C GLU A 136 -3.16 13.93 4.14
N ARG A 137 -4.47 13.69 4.18
CA ARG A 137 -5.19 13.13 3.04
C ARG A 137 -5.02 14.00 1.80
N GLY A 138 -4.99 13.36 0.63
CA GLY A 138 -5.12 14.04 -0.64
C GLY A 138 -6.43 14.83 -0.74
N ALA A 139 -6.47 15.87 -1.57
CA ALA A 139 -7.67 16.67 -1.78
C ALA A 139 -8.79 15.86 -2.47
N ASP A 140 -8.45 14.92 -3.33
CA ASP A 140 -9.37 13.95 -3.93
C ASP A 140 -9.50 12.72 -3.03
N HIS A 141 -10.58 12.66 -2.24
CA HIS A 141 -10.84 11.54 -1.33
C HIS A 141 -10.94 10.18 -2.05
N ALA A 142 -11.41 10.15 -3.30
CA ALA A 142 -11.52 8.91 -4.07
C ALA A 142 -10.16 8.41 -4.56
N LYS A 143 -9.14 9.28 -4.55
CA LYS A 143 -7.77 9.00 -4.98
C LYS A 143 -6.75 9.14 -3.86
N ASP A 144 -7.21 9.41 -2.64
CA ASP A 144 -6.32 9.57 -1.48
C ASP A 144 -5.40 8.36 -1.29
N GLN A 145 -4.12 8.64 -1.18
CA GLN A 145 -3.05 7.66 -1.01
C GLN A 145 -2.29 7.84 0.31
N SER A 146 -2.80 8.64 1.22
CA SER A 146 -2.20 8.83 2.54
C SER A 146 -2.04 7.50 3.30
N TYR A 147 -2.96 6.56 3.09
CA TYR A 147 -2.90 5.20 3.63
C TYR A 147 -1.62 4.45 3.24
N VAL A 148 -1.18 4.51 1.97
CA VAL A 148 -0.02 3.74 1.51
C VAL A 148 1.32 4.44 1.75
N VAL A 149 1.31 5.66 2.28
CA VAL A 149 2.50 6.42 2.66
C VAL A 149 2.55 6.78 4.16
N HIS A 150 1.70 6.15 4.99
CA HIS A 150 1.57 6.41 6.43
C HIS A 150 2.84 6.15 7.24
N MET A 151 3.81 5.43 6.68
CA MET A 151 5.05 5.05 7.36
C MET A 151 6.14 6.13 7.32
N LEU A 152 5.85 7.29 6.72
CA LEU A 152 6.81 8.41 6.67
C LEU A 152 6.94 9.07 8.03
N ASP A 153 8.18 9.29 8.46
CA ASP A 153 8.50 10.05 9.66
C ASP A 153 8.79 11.53 9.37
N GLN A 154 9.11 12.31 10.41
CA GLN A 154 9.43 13.74 10.27
C GLN A 154 10.62 14.01 9.33
N ALA A 155 11.66 13.18 9.40
CA ALA A 155 12.86 13.35 8.56
C ALA A 155 12.54 13.07 7.09
N GLN A 156 11.79 12.01 6.83
CA GLN A 156 11.35 11.64 5.48
C GLN A 156 10.36 12.68 4.91
N LEU A 157 9.38 13.15 5.72
CA LEU A 157 8.44 14.20 5.31
C LEU A 157 9.13 15.51 4.95
N ALA A 158 10.20 15.88 5.68
CA ALA A 158 10.97 17.10 5.42
C ALA A 158 11.58 17.13 4.01
N ARG A 159 11.77 15.98 3.39
CA ARG A 159 12.39 15.79 2.08
C ARG A 159 11.46 15.18 1.03
N THR A 160 10.18 15.09 1.34
CA THR A 160 9.16 14.51 0.45
C THR A 160 8.24 15.60 -0.09
N VAL A 161 8.00 15.58 -1.40
CA VAL A 161 7.05 16.48 -2.07
C VAL A 161 6.00 15.65 -2.80
N PHE A 162 4.73 16.01 -2.61
CA PHE A 162 3.58 15.43 -3.30
C PHE A 162 2.87 16.51 -4.14
N PRO A 163 3.37 16.84 -5.35
CA PRO A 163 2.90 18.00 -6.11
C PRO A 163 1.41 17.92 -6.49
N VAL A 164 0.88 16.71 -6.71
CA VAL A 164 -0.53 16.48 -7.11
C VAL A 164 -1.47 16.31 -5.91
N GLY A 165 -0.95 16.30 -4.68
CA GLY A 165 -1.74 15.99 -3.50
C GLY A 165 -2.87 16.96 -3.19
N ALA A 166 -2.77 18.21 -3.63
CA ALA A 166 -3.80 19.24 -3.46
C ALA A 166 -4.81 19.31 -4.64
N MET A 167 -4.72 18.37 -5.59
CA MET A 167 -5.51 18.37 -6.82
C MET A 167 -6.44 17.17 -6.90
N SER A 168 -7.58 17.36 -7.57
CA SER A 168 -8.41 16.25 -8.00
C SER A 168 -7.79 15.52 -9.20
N LYS A 169 -8.14 14.27 -9.38
CA LYS A 169 -7.68 13.48 -10.53
C LYS A 169 -8.11 14.10 -11.87
N THR A 170 -9.27 14.75 -11.90
CA THR A 170 -9.76 15.46 -13.07
C THR A 170 -8.85 16.63 -13.44
N GLU A 171 -8.41 17.42 -12.46
CA GLU A 171 -7.48 18.53 -12.69
C GLU A 171 -6.11 18.01 -13.17
N VAL A 172 -5.60 16.93 -12.57
CA VAL A 172 -4.35 16.31 -13.02
C VAL A 172 -4.45 15.87 -14.49
N ARG A 173 -5.55 15.22 -14.89
CA ARG A 173 -5.75 14.81 -16.26
C ARG A 173 -5.94 15.98 -17.22
N ALA A 174 -6.58 17.07 -16.78
CA ALA A 174 -6.73 18.29 -17.58
C ALA A 174 -5.35 18.90 -17.89
N ILE A 175 -4.48 19.05 -16.91
CA ILE A 175 -3.10 19.54 -17.12
C ILE A 175 -2.33 18.62 -18.07
N ALA A 176 -2.44 17.30 -17.89
CA ALA A 176 -1.76 16.35 -18.78
C ALA A 176 -2.24 16.48 -20.23
N ALA A 177 -3.55 16.75 -20.44
CA ALA A 177 -4.14 16.96 -21.75
C ALA A 177 -3.73 18.31 -22.36
N GLU A 178 -3.71 19.41 -21.59
CA GLU A 178 -3.25 20.73 -22.03
C GLU A 178 -1.80 20.71 -22.50
N LEU A 179 -0.96 19.91 -21.84
CA LEU A 179 0.44 19.70 -22.20
C LEU A 179 0.64 18.65 -23.30
N ASP A 180 -0.43 18.08 -23.84
CA ASP A 180 -0.38 16.97 -24.81
C ASP A 180 0.53 15.82 -24.35
N LEU A 181 0.51 15.51 -23.05
CA LEU A 181 1.31 14.40 -22.52
C LEU A 181 0.71 13.07 -22.97
N ARG A 182 1.53 12.21 -23.55
CA ARG A 182 1.10 10.86 -23.98
C ARG A 182 0.47 10.02 -22.87
N THR A 183 0.75 10.35 -21.61
CA THR A 183 0.21 9.71 -20.42
C THR A 183 -1.19 10.18 -20.01
N ALA A 184 -1.74 11.24 -20.64
CA ALA A 184 -3.02 11.85 -20.27
C ALA A 184 -4.20 10.86 -20.28
N GLY A 185 -4.27 9.98 -21.31
CA GLY A 185 -5.28 8.94 -21.45
C GLY A 185 -4.95 7.60 -20.77
N LYS A 186 -3.78 7.47 -20.15
CA LYS A 186 -3.35 6.20 -19.56
C LYS A 186 -4.21 5.84 -18.34
N PRO A 187 -4.71 4.59 -18.22
CA PRO A 187 -5.44 4.15 -17.03
C PRO A 187 -4.55 4.14 -15.80
N ASP A 188 -5.17 4.31 -14.62
CA ASP A 188 -4.46 4.19 -13.36
C ASP A 188 -4.04 2.73 -13.12
N SER A 189 -2.85 2.52 -12.54
CA SER A 189 -2.43 1.18 -12.13
C SER A 189 -3.33 0.67 -11.01
N GLN A 190 -3.90 -0.53 -11.18
CA GLN A 190 -4.87 -1.11 -10.23
C GLN A 190 -4.29 -2.30 -9.46
N ASP A 191 -3.26 -2.95 -10.00
CA ASP A 191 -2.75 -4.23 -9.50
C ASP A 191 -1.36 -4.10 -8.85
N VAL A 192 -1.01 -5.15 -8.10
CA VAL A 192 0.35 -5.33 -7.56
C VAL A 192 1.32 -5.50 -8.72
N CYS A 193 2.26 -4.58 -8.86
CA CYS A 193 3.08 -4.37 -10.06
C CYS A 193 3.95 -5.57 -10.50
N PHE A 194 4.25 -6.52 -9.62
CA PHE A 194 5.04 -7.72 -9.92
C PHE A 194 4.21 -8.99 -10.08
N ILE A 195 2.89 -8.89 -9.97
CA ILE A 195 1.94 -9.99 -10.21
C ILE A 195 1.28 -9.76 -11.55
N THR A 196 1.48 -10.68 -12.50
CA THR A 196 0.89 -10.55 -13.84
C THR A 196 -0.61 -10.74 -13.82
N SER A 197 -1.32 -10.05 -14.70
CA SER A 197 -2.76 -10.25 -14.92
C SER A 197 -3.09 -11.65 -15.48
N THR A 198 -2.17 -12.27 -16.21
CA THR A 198 -2.34 -13.59 -16.85
C THR A 198 -2.12 -14.75 -15.89
N GLY A 199 -1.11 -14.65 -15.01
CA GLY A 199 -0.80 -15.73 -14.04
C GLY A 199 -1.47 -15.53 -12.69
N GLY A 200 -1.70 -14.28 -12.31
CA GLY A 200 -2.26 -13.91 -11.02
C GLY A 200 -1.39 -14.30 -9.82
N ARG A 201 -1.94 -14.08 -8.64
CA ARG A 201 -1.27 -14.38 -7.37
C ARG A 201 -0.94 -15.87 -7.21
N THR A 202 -1.82 -16.75 -7.69
CA THR A 202 -1.64 -18.21 -7.54
C THR A 202 -0.41 -18.71 -8.28
N ALA A 203 -0.20 -18.30 -9.53
CA ALA A 203 0.99 -18.71 -10.29
C ALA A 203 2.25 -18.10 -9.65
N PHE A 204 2.21 -16.80 -9.31
CA PHE A 204 3.36 -16.13 -8.71
C PHE A 204 3.86 -16.76 -7.40
N LEU A 205 2.93 -17.11 -6.50
CA LEU A 205 3.25 -17.77 -5.23
C LEU A 205 3.56 -19.25 -5.41
N GLY A 206 2.86 -19.95 -6.30
CA GLY A 206 3.05 -21.37 -6.53
C GLY A 206 4.46 -21.75 -7.02
N ASP A 207 5.14 -20.82 -7.71
CA ASP A 207 6.54 -20.99 -8.11
C ASP A 207 7.55 -20.77 -6.95
N ARG A 208 7.08 -20.30 -5.77
CA ARG A 208 7.94 -19.81 -4.68
C ARG A 208 7.69 -20.44 -3.32
N ILE A 209 6.48 -20.92 -3.07
CA ILE A 209 6.10 -21.60 -1.82
C ILE A 209 5.34 -22.89 -2.13
N GLU A 210 5.44 -23.84 -1.23
CA GLU A 210 4.63 -25.06 -1.30
C GLU A 210 3.16 -24.70 -1.06
N MET A 211 2.28 -25.14 -1.97
CA MET A 211 0.84 -24.98 -1.87
C MET A 211 0.22 -26.26 -1.30
N ARG A 212 -0.33 -26.17 -0.09
CA ARG A 212 -0.87 -27.35 0.61
C ARG A 212 -2.39 -27.37 0.60
N PRO A 213 -3.03 -28.46 0.15
CA PRO A 213 -4.47 -28.63 0.29
C PRO A 213 -4.90 -28.54 1.75
N ALA A 214 -6.06 -27.95 2.00
CA ALA A 214 -6.59 -27.83 3.35
C ALA A 214 -8.07 -28.21 3.43
N ARG A 215 -8.45 -28.71 4.61
CA ARG A 215 -9.85 -28.99 4.95
C ARG A 215 -10.55 -27.67 5.30
N VAL A 216 -11.78 -27.53 4.81
CA VAL A 216 -12.68 -26.44 5.25
C VAL A 216 -13.64 -27.01 6.26
N VAL A 217 -13.62 -26.46 7.47
CA VAL A 217 -14.48 -26.91 8.58
C VAL A 217 -15.45 -25.81 9.01
N ASP A 218 -16.59 -26.19 9.56
CA ASP A 218 -17.48 -25.25 10.23
C ASP A 218 -17.03 -24.96 11.68
N ALA A 219 -17.76 -24.11 12.40
CA ALA A 219 -17.45 -23.76 13.79
C ALA A 219 -17.48 -24.97 14.74
N GLY A 220 -18.17 -26.04 14.40
CA GLY A 220 -18.21 -27.30 15.14
C GLY A 220 -17.06 -28.25 14.81
N GLY A 221 -16.19 -27.90 13.85
CA GLY A 221 -15.10 -28.75 13.38
C GLY A 221 -15.51 -29.78 12.33
N THR A 222 -16.75 -29.75 11.85
CA THR A 222 -17.22 -30.66 10.80
C THR A 222 -16.66 -30.23 9.45
N GLU A 223 -16.07 -31.15 8.69
CA GLU A 223 -15.59 -30.86 7.35
C GLU A 223 -16.75 -30.59 6.38
N VAL A 224 -16.69 -29.46 5.71
CA VAL A 224 -17.72 -28.96 4.79
C VAL A 224 -17.20 -28.70 3.38
N GLY A 225 -15.90 -28.86 3.15
CA GLY A 225 -15.26 -28.65 1.87
C GLY A 225 -13.75 -28.76 1.93
N THR A 226 -13.08 -28.46 0.81
CA THR A 226 -11.62 -28.42 0.71
C THR A 226 -11.16 -27.26 -0.17
N VAL A 227 -9.95 -26.75 0.07
CA VAL A 227 -9.28 -25.77 -0.79
C VAL A 227 -7.95 -26.33 -1.27
N PRO A 228 -7.50 -25.99 -2.49
CA PRO A 228 -6.26 -26.52 -3.06
C PRO A 228 -4.99 -25.97 -2.40
N ALA A 229 -5.07 -24.80 -1.74
CA ALA A 229 -3.92 -24.16 -1.12
C ALA A 229 -4.37 -23.29 0.07
N VAL A 230 -3.96 -23.66 1.28
CA VAL A 230 -4.27 -22.92 2.52
C VAL A 230 -3.62 -21.54 2.51
N GLU A 231 -2.44 -21.41 1.91
CA GLU A 231 -1.64 -20.19 1.81
C GLU A 231 -2.31 -19.11 0.94
N MET A 232 -3.29 -19.53 0.14
CA MET A 232 -4.07 -18.63 -0.74
C MET A 232 -5.37 -18.14 -0.11
N VAL A 233 -5.73 -18.66 1.07
CA VAL A 233 -6.97 -18.33 1.75
C VAL A 233 -6.78 -17.10 2.65
N THR A 234 -7.73 -16.17 2.57
CA THR A 234 -7.70 -14.92 3.36
C THR A 234 -8.94 -14.84 4.25
N ILE A 235 -8.78 -14.32 5.46
CA ILE A 235 -9.91 -13.99 6.36
C ILE A 235 -10.93 -13.13 5.62
N GLY A 236 -12.23 -13.46 5.77
CA GLY A 236 -13.33 -12.78 5.08
C GLY A 236 -13.59 -13.26 3.65
N GLN A 237 -12.77 -14.16 3.10
CA GLN A 237 -13.01 -14.76 1.77
C GLN A 237 -14.31 -15.55 1.76
N ARG A 238 -15.10 -15.40 0.67
CA ARG A 238 -16.39 -16.08 0.49
C ARG A 238 -16.37 -17.10 -0.67
N LYS A 239 -15.59 -16.82 -1.71
CA LYS A 239 -15.57 -17.63 -2.94
C LYS A 239 -14.35 -18.56 -2.98
N GLY A 240 -14.44 -19.64 -3.74
CA GLY A 240 -13.30 -20.56 -3.95
C GLY A 240 -13.00 -21.44 -2.73
N LEU A 241 -14.00 -21.74 -1.88
CA LEU A 241 -13.85 -22.53 -0.65
C LEU A 241 -14.29 -24.00 -0.81
N GLY A 242 -14.63 -24.45 -2.03
CA GLY A 242 -15.10 -25.82 -2.26
C GLY A 242 -16.41 -26.20 -1.56
N LEU A 243 -17.18 -25.19 -1.12
CA LEU A 243 -18.42 -25.41 -0.38
C LEU A 243 -19.56 -25.81 -1.33
N PRO A 244 -20.47 -26.71 -0.90
CA PRO A 244 -21.71 -27.00 -1.63
C PRO A 244 -22.56 -25.75 -1.85
N GLY A 245 -23.16 -25.63 -3.02
CA GLY A 245 -24.08 -24.52 -3.33
C GLY A 245 -25.40 -24.60 -2.57
N GLY A 246 -26.15 -23.49 -2.49
CA GLY A 246 -27.53 -23.42 -1.99
C GLY A 246 -27.69 -23.17 -0.48
N GLY A 247 -26.61 -23.09 0.30
CA GLY A 247 -26.63 -22.79 1.73
C GLY A 247 -26.51 -21.27 2.06
N PRO A 248 -26.55 -20.92 3.35
CA PRO A 248 -26.29 -19.56 3.80
C PRO A 248 -24.88 -19.11 3.40
N LYS A 249 -24.67 -17.79 3.27
CA LYS A 249 -23.36 -17.22 2.97
C LYS A 249 -22.39 -17.60 4.09
N ARG A 250 -21.25 -18.18 3.72
CA ARG A 250 -20.15 -18.52 4.61
C ARG A 250 -18.89 -17.75 4.23
N TYR A 251 -18.14 -17.37 5.24
CA TYR A 251 -16.89 -16.60 5.13
C TYR A 251 -15.80 -17.32 5.90
N VAL A 252 -14.56 -17.16 5.46
CA VAL A 252 -13.39 -17.62 6.22
C VAL A 252 -13.29 -16.78 7.49
N VAL A 253 -13.38 -17.40 8.64
CA VAL A 253 -13.26 -16.76 9.95
C VAL A 253 -11.93 -17.05 10.63
N ASP A 254 -11.26 -18.15 10.25
CA ASP A 254 -9.91 -18.47 10.73
C ASP A 254 -9.15 -19.33 9.70
N VAL A 255 -7.81 -19.19 9.71
CA VAL A 255 -6.90 -19.95 8.86
C VAL A 255 -5.76 -20.47 9.73
N ASP A 256 -5.62 -21.78 9.85
CA ASP A 256 -4.49 -22.43 10.50
C ASP A 256 -3.64 -23.12 9.42
N VAL A 257 -2.57 -22.42 9.03
CA VAL A 257 -1.66 -22.91 7.98
C VAL A 257 -0.92 -24.16 8.44
N ALA A 258 -0.53 -24.24 9.73
CA ALA A 258 0.19 -25.37 10.28
C ALA A 258 -0.66 -26.64 10.27
N ALA A 259 -1.94 -26.54 10.67
CA ALA A 259 -2.90 -27.62 10.66
C ALA A 259 -3.55 -27.87 9.28
N ALA A 260 -3.25 -27.07 8.26
CA ALA A 260 -3.91 -27.06 6.95
C ALA A 260 -5.45 -27.06 7.09
N THR A 261 -5.97 -26.12 7.89
CA THR A 261 -7.40 -26.04 8.20
C THR A 261 -7.91 -24.61 8.01
N VAL A 262 -9.06 -24.50 7.34
CA VAL A 262 -9.78 -23.25 7.12
C VAL A 262 -11.12 -23.33 7.85
N THR A 263 -11.38 -22.46 8.80
CA THR A 263 -12.68 -22.40 9.49
C THR A 263 -13.60 -21.40 8.81
N VAL A 264 -14.84 -21.82 8.55
CA VAL A 264 -15.86 -20.94 7.96
C VAL A 264 -17.01 -20.72 8.91
N GLY A 265 -17.58 -19.50 8.87
CA GLY A 265 -18.71 -19.07 9.70
C GLY A 265 -19.64 -18.13 8.95
N GLY A 266 -20.63 -17.59 9.66
CA GLY A 266 -21.52 -16.53 9.18
C GLY A 266 -20.82 -15.16 9.17
N ASP A 267 -21.54 -14.12 8.76
CA ASP A 267 -21.01 -12.74 8.72
C ASP A 267 -20.68 -12.20 10.13
N THR A 268 -21.55 -12.48 11.09
CA THR A 268 -21.37 -12.08 12.50
C THR A 268 -20.17 -12.74 13.17
N ASP A 269 -19.73 -13.91 12.69
CA ASP A 269 -18.55 -14.60 13.23
C ASP A 269 -17.23 -13.89 12.85
N LEU A 270 -17.31 -12.94 11.91
CA LEU A 270 -16.18 -12.06 11.56
C LEU A 270 -16.08 -10.82 12.44
N GLU A 271 -17.12 -10.49 13.19
CA GLU A 271 -17.10 -9.28 14.03
C GLU A 271 -16.11 -9.40 15.18
N ARG A 272 -15.34 -8.34 15.38
CA ARG A 272 -14.37 -8.21 16.48
C ARG A 272 -14.54 -6.87 17.16
N ALA A 273 -14.43 -6.89 18.49
CA ALA A 273 -14.43 -5.67 19.31
C ALA A 273 -13.10 -4.91 19.23
N GLY A 274 -12.03 -5.54 18.74
CA GLY A 274 -10.72 -4.92 18.63
C GLY A 274 -9.71 -5.75 17.85
N GLU A 275 -8.55 -5.15 17.59
CA GLU A 275 -7.43 -5.76 16.87
C GLU A 275 -6.11 -5.48 17.58
N ARG A 276 -5.14 -6.39 17.47
CA ARG A 276 -3.78 -6.19 17.93
C ARG A 276 -2.89 -5.73 16.78
N VAL A 277 -2.12 -4.65 16.99
CA VAL A 277 -1.26 -4.02 15.99
C VAL A 277 0.19 -4.02 16.45
N ARG A 278 1.11 -4.36 15.56
CA ARG A 278 2.57 -4.30 15.74
C ARG A 278 3.25 -3.55 14.61
N ASP A 279 4.58 -3.47 14.65
CA ASP A 279 5.39 -2.77 13.63
C ASP A 279 4.91 -1.32 13.42
N LEU A 280 4.69 -0.64 14.55
CA LEU A 280 4.14 0.72 14.58
C LEU A 280 5.12 1.72 13.98
N THR A 281 4.60 2.64 13.21
CA THR A 281 5.28 3.85 12.74
C THR A 281 4.41 5.06 13.06
N TRP A 282 5.04 6.15 13.45
CA TRP A 282 4.37 7.39 13.82
C TRP A 282 4.89 8.54 12.97
N ILE A 283 3.98 9.40 12.53
CA ILE A 283 4.36 10.63 11.81
C ILE A 283 5.16 11.54 12.73
N ASP A 284 4.75 11.64 13.98
CA ASP A 284 5.39 12.45 14.99
C ASP A 284 5.60 11.67 16.30
N GLN A 285 4.67 11.72 17.22
CA GLN A 285 4.72 11.04 18.51
C GLN A 285 3.70 9.91 18.57
N PRO A 286 3.94 8.87 19.37
CA PRO A 286 2.94 7.87 19.69
C PRO A 286 1.65 8.51 20.20
N VAL A 287 0.51 7.97 19.79
CA VAL A 287 -0.82 8.47 20.16
C VAL A 287 -1.60 7.40 20.91
N GLU A 288 -2.26 7.80 21.98
CA GLU A 288 -3.23 7.01 22.73
C GLU A 288 -4.58 7.73 22.79
N GLY A 289 -5.64 6.99 23.06
CA GLY A 289 -6.98 7.52 23.18
C GLY A 289 -7.80 7.39 21.89
N ARG A 290 -8.70 8.33 21.63
CA ARG A 290 -9.63 8.25 20.49
C ARG A 290 -8.96 8.65 19.19
N VAL A 291 -9.16 7.83 18.16
CA VAL A 291 -8.66 8.02 16.80
C VAL A 291 -9.69 7.51 15.78
N ARG A 292 -9.47 7.79 14.52
CA ARG A 292 -10.12 7.09 13.43
C ARG A 292 -9.13 6.10 12.81
N VAL A 293 -9.60 4.91 12.45
CA VAL A 293 -8.74 3.82 11.94
C VAL A 293 -9.23 3.39 10.56
N GLN A 294 -8.32 3.36 9.60
CA GLN A 294 -8.55 2.84 8.25
C GLN A 294 -7.84 1.50 8.08
N ALA A 295 -8.56 0.48 7.60
CA ALA A 295 -8.05 -0.90 7.48
C ALA A 295 -7.76 -1.33 6.03
N SER A 296 -8.04 -0.47 5.05
CA SER A 296 -7.73 -0.74 3.63
C SER A 296 -7.63 0.56 2.85
N ALA A 297 -6.89 0.56 1.74
CA ALA A 297 -6.62 1.77 0.94
C ALA A 297 -7.87 2.53 0.46
N HIS A 298 -8.99 1.83 0.26
CA HIS A 298 -10.26 2.42 -0.19
C HIS A 298 -11.38 2.28 0.83
N GLY A 299 -11.09 1.84 2.05
CA GLY A 299 -12.06 1.70 3.13
C GLY A 299 -12.32 3.02 3.84
N ALA A 300 -13.54 3.19 4.36
CA ALA A 300 -13.84 4.28 5.28
C ALA A 300 -13.14 4.06 6.63
N THR A 301 -12.83 5.15 7.31
CA THR A 301 -12.32 5.09 8.68
C THR A 301 -13.42 4.74 9.67
N GLN A 302 -13.05 4.03 10.73
CA GLN A 302 -13.93 3.69 11.85
C GLN A 302 -13.41 4.35 13.13
N ALA A 303 -14.32 4.70 14.03
CA ALA A 303 -13.98 5.26 15.32
C ALA A 303 -13.45 4.15 16.25
N ALA A 304 -12.37 4.43 16.93
CA ALA A 304 -11.72 3.50 17.84
C ALA A 304 -10.98 4.23 18.96
N ARG A 305 -10.65 3.48 20.00
CA ARG A 305 -9.67 3.87 21.02
C ARG A 305 -8.42 3.02 20.88
N VAL A 306 -7.26 3.66 20.96
CA VAL A 306 -5.97 2.97 20.91
C VAL A 306 -5.23 3.12 22.24
N ALA A 307 -4.55 2.05 22.64
CA ALA A 307 -3.72 1.99 23.82
C ALA A 307 -2.41 1.26 23.53
N LEU A 308 -1.29 1.84 23.93
CA LEU A 308 0.05 1.29 23.76
C LEU A 308 0.44 0.44 24.95
N ASP A 309 1.19 -0.61 24.70
CA ASP A 309 1.94 -1.36 25.69
C ASP A 309 3.36 -1.72 25.19
N ALA A 310 4.09 -2.54 25.94
CA ALA A 310 5.45 -2.92 25.60
C ALA A 310 5.58 -3.72 24.29
N ASP A 311 4.50 -4.42 23.88
CA ASP A 311 4.50 -5.36 22.75
C ASP A 311 3.78 -4.84 21.50
N GLY A 312 3.17 -3.65 21.54
CA GLY A 312 2.45 -3.09 20.41
C GLY A 312 1.31 -2.15 20.81
N LEU A 313 0.20 -2.22 20.10
CA LEU A 313 -0.95 -1.34 20.30
C LEU A 313 -2.25 -2.15 20.16
N ASP A 314 -3.15 -1.94 21.10
CA ASP A 314 -4.53 -2.44 21.04
C ASP A 314 -5.44 -1.40 20.41
N VAL A 315 -6.22 -1.83 19.43
CA VAL A 315 -7.33 -1.06 18.85
C VAL A 315 -8.63 -1.62 19.43
N ALA A 316 -9.37 -0.82 20.16
CA ALA A 316 -10.73 -1.13 20.62
C ALA A 316 -11.71 -0.32 19.78
N TRP A 317 -12.55 -1.00 19.00
CA TRP A 317 -13.55 -0.36 18.15
C TRP A 317 -14.71 0.21 18.99
N ASP A 318 -15.20 1.39 18.65
CA ASP A 318 -16.42 1.93 19.27
C ASP A 318 -17.65 1.05 18.94
N GLU A 319 -17.67 0.45 17.74
CA GLU A 319 -18.64 -0.56 17.31
C GLU A 319 -17.88 -1.74 16.69
N PRO A 320 -18.29 -3.00 16.91
CA PRO A 320 -17.60 -4.16 16.34
C PRO A 320 -17.37 -4.03 14.84
N GLN A 321 -16.18 -4.36 14.36
CA GLN A 321 -15.80 -4.31 12.95
C GLN A 321 -15.47 -5.71 12.42
N ARG A 322 -15.54 -5.86 11.10
CA ARG A 322 -15.06 -7.11 10.48
C ARG A 322 -13.57 -7.30 10.78
N ARG A 323 -13.24 -8.51 11.24
CA ARG A 323 -11.86 -8.94 11.49
C ARG A 323 -10.95 -8.60 10.32
N ILE A 324 -9.86 -7.92 10.60
CA ILE A 324 -8.83 -7.59 9.64
C ILE A 324 -7.91 -8.79 9.53
N ALA A 325 -7.56 -9.18 8.30
CA ALA A 325 -6.65 -10.30 8.09
C ALA A 325 -5.26 -9.96 8.64
N PRO A 326 -4.60 -10.89 9.38
CA PRO A 326 -3.22 -10.69 9.83
C PRO A 326 -2.30 -10.35 8.65
N GLY A 327 -1.37 -9.43 8.86
CA GLY A 327 -0.49 -8.89 7.83
C GLY A 327 -1.02 -7.64 7.14
N GLN A 328 -2.32 -7.34 7.21
CA GLN A 328 -2.88 -6.08 6.72
C GLN A 328 -2.44 -4.91 7.60
N SER A 329 -2.25 -3.75 6.96
CA SER A 329 -1.96 -2.51 7.69
C SER A 329 -3.24 -1.85 8.18
N VAL A 330 -3.12 -1.16 9.30
CA VAL A 330 -4.10 -0.17 9.78
C VAL A 330 -3.41 1.17 9.90
N VAL A 331 -4.14 2.23 9.55
CA VAL A 331 -3.63 3.61 9.60
C VAL A 331 -4.52 4.43 10.51
N PHE A 332 -3.89 5.14 11.42
CA PHE A 332 -4.54 5.99 12.41
C PHE A 332 -4.62 7.41 11.90
N TYR A 333 -5.80 7.99 12.00
CA TYR A 333 -6.09 9.37 11.65
C TYR A 333 -6.59 10.16 12.86
N ASP A 334 -6.46 11.46 12.80
CA ASP A 334 -7.09 12.35 13.76
C ASP A 334 -8.63 12.24 13.71
N LEU A 335 -9.32 12.84 14.69
CA LEU A 335 -10.77 12.75 14.79
C LEU A 335 -11.50 13.41 13.61
N ASP A 336 -10.87 14.38 12.96
CA ASP A 336 -11.38 15.08 11.77
C ASP A 336 -11.15 14.27 10.47
N ASP A 337 -10.56 13.07 10.57
CA ASP A 337 -10.23 12.20 9.43
C ASP A 337 -9.37 12.88 8.36
N ARG A 338 -8.49 13.76 8.78
CA ARG A 338 -7.68 14.58 7.90
C ARG A 338 -6.20 14.24 7.96
N ARG A 339 -5.64 14.09 9.16
CA ARG A 339 -4.21 13.89 9.37
C ARG A 339 -3.92 12.45 9.72
N VAL A 340 -2.91 11.89 9.08
CA VAL A 340 -2.32 10.61 9.47
C VAL A 340 -1.51 10.82 10.74
N LEU A 341 -1.78 10.01 11.76
CA LEU A 341 -1.03 9.99 13.01
C LEU A 341 0.08 8.93 12.96
N GLY A 342 -0.18 7.83 12.29
CA GLY A 342 0.71 6.70 12.16
C GLY A 342 -0.02 5.46 11.66
N GLY A 343 0.58 4.31 11.85
CA GLY A 343 -0.04 3.03 11.49
C GLY A 343 0.83 1.85 11.91
N GLY A 344 0.34 0.67 11.61
CA GLY A 344 1.04 -0.56 11.91
C GLY A 344 0.40 -1.75 11.21
N ARG A 345 0.83 -2.95 11.56
CA ARG A 345 0.38 -4.20 10.96
C ARG A 345 -0.43 -5.01 11.96
N VAL A 346 -1.62 -5.46 11.54
CA VAL A 346 -2.46 -6.35 12.34
C VAL A 346 -1.76 -7.70 12.48
N VAL A 347 -1.73 -8.22 13.68
CA VAL A 347 -1.21 -9.55 13.97
C VAL A 347 -2.33 -10.48 14.43
N ALA A 348 -2.12 -11.78 14.28
CA ALA A 348 -3.05 -12.74 14.85
C ALA A 348 -3.07 -12.57 16.38
N ASN A 349 -4.26 -12.49 16.97
CA ASN A 349 -4.37 -12.55 18.42
C ASN A 349 -3.79 -13.90 18.89
N SER A 350 -2.89 -13.87 19.84
CA SER A 350 -2.45 -15.10 20.54
C SER A 350 -3.69 -15.80 21.10
N ARG A 351 -3.89 -17.06 20.68
CA ARG A 351 -4.95 -17.93 21.21
C ARG A 351 -4.78 -18.16 22.71
#